data_33e1520163397990c67c9b940cc861d1
#
_entry.id   33e1520163397990c67c9b940cc861d1
#
_cell.length_a   1.000
_cell.length_b   1.000
_cell.length_c   1.000
_cell.angle_alpha   90.00
_cell.angle_beta   90.00
_cell.angle_gamma   90.00
#
_symmetry.space_group_name_H-M   'P 1'
#
loop_
_entity.id
_entity.type
_entity.pdbx_description
1 polymer ?
#
loop_
_entity_poly.entity_id
_entity_poly.type
_entity_poly.pdbx_seq_one_letter_code
_entity_poly.pdbx_strand_id
1 'polypeptide(L)'
;MSWTSVRTKAEAMEEIGSASVPCGAVYDTMELYQNPDFEERGIFQTMHHPTRGEFKMPAWPVKMSGNDVPMSAAPLLGEHSAEVLTDWLEMSDEEIAFMRDEGTI
;
A
#
# COMPACT_ATOMS: atom_id res chain seq x y z
N MET A 1 33.64 -15.25 -6.17
CA MET A 1 32.38 -15.76 -5.55
C MET A 1 32.53 -16.25 -4.09
N SER A 2 33.72 -16.47 -3.59
CA SER A 2 33.89 -17.02 -2.23
C SER A 2 33.68 -16.02 -1.10
N TRP A 3 33.85 -14.70 -1.32
CA TRP A 3 33.76 -13.69 -0.27
C TRP A 3 32.31 -13.45 0.17
N THR A 4 31.38 -13.28 -0.76
CA THR A 4 29.95 -13.04 -0.46
C THR A 4 29.21 -14.28 0.00
N SER A 5 29.68 -15.50 -0.37
CA SER A 5 28.96 -16.75 -0.05
C SER A 5 28.94 -17.11 1.45
N VAL A 6 29.79 -16.47 2.23
CA VAL A 6 29.92 -16.70 3.69
C VAL A 6 29.44 -15.53 4.52
N ARG A 7 28.75 -14.56 3.91
CA ARG A 7 28.23 -13.35 4.53
C ARG A 7 26.75 -13.17 4.23
N THR A 8 26.05 -12.61 5.18
CA THR A 8 24.69 -12.07 4.97
C THR A 8 24.75 -10.79 4.11
N LYS A 9 23.62 -10.38 3.55
CA LYS A 9 23.50 -9.11 2.80
C LYS A 9 23.92 -7.92 3.67
N ALA A 10 23.50 -7.90 4.95
CA ALA A 10 23.81 -6.82 5.88
C ALA A 10 25.32 -6.74 6.15
N GLU A 11 25.97 -7.86 6.50
CA GLU A 11 27.42 -7.91 6.72
C GLU A 11 28.22 -7.47 5.48
N ALA A 12 27.80 -7.94 4.30
CA ALA A 12 28.44 -7.56 3.06
C ALA A 12 28.31 -6.05 2.78
N MET A 13 27.13 -5.47 3.00
CA MET A 13 26.89 -4.03 2.84
C MET A 13 27.70 -3.20 3.81
N GLU A 14 27.75 -3.60 5.09
CA GLU A 14 28.53 -2.90 6.12
C GLU A 14 30.03 -2.90 5.81
N GLU A 15 30.59 -4.06 5.43
CA GLU A 15 32.00 -4.21 5.13
C GLU A 15 32.40 -3.41 3.85
N ILE A 16 31.60 -3.47 2.79
CA ILE A 16 31.83 -2.72 1.55
C ILE A 16 31.65 -1.22 1.79
N GLY A 17 30.60 -0.83 2.51
CA GLY A 17 30.31 0.56 2.83
C GLY A 17 31.38 1.21 3.71
N SER A 18 31.95 0.47 4.67
CA SER A 18 33.05 0.93 5.51
C SER A 18 34.33 1.27 4.71
N ALA A 19 34.50 0.62 3.57
CA ALA A 19 35.55 0.94 2.61
C ALA A 19 35.22 2.12 1.68
N SER A 20 34.13 2.86 1.97
CA SER A 20 33.63 3.98 1.14
C SER A 20 33.24 3.59 -0.27
N VAL A 21 32.86 2.33 -0.48
CA VAL A 21 32.37 1.85 -1.78
C VAL A 21 30.84 1.86 -1.77
N PRO A 22 30.17 2.61 -2.66
CA PRO A 22 28.73 2.58 -2.77
C PRO A 22 28.23 1.16 -3.09
N CYS A 23 27.30 0.65 -2.29
CA CYS A 23 26.75 -0.67 -2.46
C CYS A 23 25.28 -0.71 -2.05
N GLY A 24 24.54 -1.70 -2.52
CA GLY A 24 23.18 -1.95 -2.15
C GLY A 24 22.83 -3.43 -2.27
N ALA A 25 21.99 -3.91 -1.40
CA ALA A 25 21.50 -5.29 -1.46
C ALA A 25 20.29 -5.39 -2.40
N VAL A 26 20.18 -6.53 -3.06
CA VAL A 26 18.94 -6.91 -3.75
C VAL A 26 18.03 -7.60 -2.72
N TYR A 27 16.95 -6.92 -2.37
CA TYR A 27 15.97 -7.42 -1.40
C TYR A 27 14.89 -8.25 -2.09
N ASP A 28 14.43 -9.29 -1.41
CA ASP A 28 13.19 -9.95 -1.78
C ASP A 28 11.96 -9.20 -1.21
N THR A 29 10.76 -9.68 -1.54
CA THR A 29 9.51 -9.01 -1.14
C THR A 29 9.33 -8.97 0.38
N MET A 30 9.74 -10.03 1.09
CA MET A 30 9.62 -10.06 2.55
C MET A 30 10.64 -9.17 3.24
N GLU A 31 11.86 -9.13 2.73
CA GLU A 31 12.90 -8.24 3.22
C GLU A 31 12.50 -6.77 3.03
N LEU A 32 11.89 -6.41 1.88
CA LEU A 32 11.35 -5.07 1.65
C LEU A 32 10.21 -4.75 2.63
N TYR A 33 9.28 -5.68 2.82
CA TYR A 33 8.13 -5.52 3.69
C TYR A 33 8.50 -5.32 5.16
N GLN A 34 9.56 -6.00 5.62
CA GLN A 34 10.03 -5.99 7.01
C GLN A 34 11.10 -4.94 7.29
N ASN A 35 11.60 -4.24 6.27
CA ASN A 35 12.69 -3.28 6.45
C ASN A 35 12.19 -1.99 7.11
N PRO A 36 12.70 -1.65 8.31
CA PRO A 36 12.25 -0.48 9.05
C PRO A 36 12.56 0.84 8.34
N ASP A 37 13.63 0.92 7.54
CA ASP A 37 13.98 2.15 6.82
C ASP A 37 12.93 2.52 5.78
N PHE A 38 12.29 1.51 5.16
CA PHE A 38 11.22 1.74 4.20
C PHE A 38 9.90 2.15 4.89
N GLU A 39 9.66 1.68 6.10
CA GLU A 39 8.53 2.12 6.92
C GLU A 39 8.73 3.56 7.40
N GLU A 40 9.90 3.89 7.95
CA GLU A 40 10.26 5.25 8.38
C GLU A 40 10.15 6.26 7.22
N ARG A 41 10.58 5.87 6.03
CA ARG A 41 10.45 6.70 4.81
C ARG A 41 9.03 6.75 4.26
N GLY A 42 8.09 6.01 4.81
CA GLY A 42 6.72 5.93 4.35
C GLY A 42 6.57 5.35 2.95
N ILE A 43 7.48 4.43 2.57
CA ILE A 43 7.38 3.67 1.31
C ILE A 43 6.28 2.62 1.39
N PHE A 44 6.06 2.08 2.59
CA PHE A 44 4.92 1.23 2.90
C PHE A 44 4.02 1.92 3.92
N GLN A 45 2.71 1.76 3.76
CA GLN A 45 1.71 2.22 4.72
C GLN A 45 0.78 1.08 5.11
N THR A 46 0.38 1.08 6.38
CA THR A 46 -0.61 0.14 6.89
C THR A 46 -2.00 0.65 6.55
N MET A 47 -2.78 -0.21 5.89
CA MET A 47 -4.15 0.04 5.50
C MET A 47 -5.10 -0.79 6.34
N HIS A 48 -6.24 -0.20 6.70
CA HIS A 48 -7.35 -0.89 7.34
C HIS A 48 -8.42 -1.20 6.31
N HIS A 49 -8.64 -2.47 6.03
CA HIS A 49 -9.72 -2.90 5.13
C HIS A 49 -10.84 -3.56 5.96
N PRO A 50 -12.11 -3.17 5.77
CA PRO A 50 -13.21 -3.60 6.63
C PRO A 50 -13.40 -5.12 6.72
N THR A 51 -13.06 -5.85 5.66
CA THR A 51 -13.21 -7.32 5.62
C THR A 51 -11.89 -8.09 5.68
N ARG A 52 -10.75 -7.46 5.33
CA ARG A 52 -9.42 -8.12 5.31
C ARG A 52 -8.58 -7.81 6.55
N GLY A 53 -8.97 -6.80 7.33
CA GLY A 53 -8.17 -6.31 8.44
C GLY A 53 -6.99 -5.46 7.98
N GLU A 54 -5.94 -5.41 8.79
CA GLU A 54 -4.75 -4.63 8.50
C GLU A 54 -3.81 -5.35 7.51
N PHE A 55 -3.26 -4.57 6.60
CA PHE A 55 -2.19 -5.02 5.72
C PHE A 55 -1.34 -3.83 5.27
N LYS A 56 -0.07 -4.08 4.96
CA LYS A 56 0.82 -3.05 4.39
C LYS A 56 0.77 -3.11 2.87
N MET A 57 0.80 -1.94 2.25
CA MET A 57 0.95 -1.82 0.79
C MET A 57 1.91 -0.68 0.44
N PRO A 58 2.50 -0.68 -0.76
CA PRO A 58 3.31 0.44 -1.22
C PRO A 58 2.50 1.73 -1.23
N ALA A 59 3.06 2.76 -0.63
CA ALA A 59 2.49 4.10 -0.62
C ALA A 59 2.91 4.90 -1.84
N TRP A 60 2.42 6.14 -1.94
CA TRP A 60 2.85 7.05 -3.01
C TRP A 60 4.34 7.40 -2.83
N PRO A 61 5.20 7.13 -3.82
CA PRO A 61 6.64 7.24 -3.65
C PRO A 61 7.15 8.70 -3.65
N VAL A 62 6.38 9.61 -4.23
CA VAL A 62 6.77 11.02 -4.34
C VAL A 62 6.38 11.75 -3.06
N LYS A 63 7.34 12.37 -2.39
CA LYS A 63 7.12 13.22 -1.23
C LYS A 63 7.23 14.68 -1.65
N MET A 64 6.20 15.45 -1.33
CA MET A 64 6.13 16.89 -1.63
C MET A 64 5.95 17.68 -0.34
N SER A 65 6.65 18.80 -0.21
CA SER A 65 6.39 19.73 0.88
C SER A 65 5.02 20.41 0.69
N GLY A 66 4.17 20.31 1.71
CA GLY A 66 2.85 20.96 1.70
C GLY A 66 1.75 20.18 0.96
N ASN A 67 2.02 18.95 0.53
CA ASN A 67 0.99 18.06 -0.01
C ASN A 67 1.23 16.62 0.46
N ASP A 68 0.21 16.05 1.09
CA ASP A 68 0.19 14.65 1.49
C ASP A 68 -0.87 13.92 0.65
N VAL A 69 -0.48 12.79 0.06
CA VAL A 69 -1.40 11.98 -0.73
C VAL A 69 -2.10 10.99 0.21
N PRO A 70 -3.40 11.19 0.50
CA PRO A 70 -4.11 10.30 1.39
C PRO A 70 -4.20 8.90 0.77
N MET A 71 -3.97 7.89 1.61
CA MET A 71 -4.13 6.50 1.23
C MET A 71 -5.28 5.90 2.04
N SER A 72 -6.27 5.36 1.35
CA SER A 72 -7.39 4.64 1.94
C SER A 72 -7.55 3.26 1.33
N ALA A 73 -8.19 2.35 2.04
CA ALA A 73 -8.54 1.06 1.48
C ALA A 73 -9.49 1.24 0.29
N ALA A 74 -9.44 0.31 -0.66
CA ALA A 74 -10.43 0.28 -1.72
C ALA A 74 -11.83 0.03 -1.13
N PRO A 75 -12.86 0.67 -1.68
CA PRO A 75 -14.22 0.45 -1.22
C PRO A 75 -14.68 -1.01 -1.46
N LEU A 76 -15.65 -1.42 -0.68
CA LEU A 76 -16.30 -2.72 -0.89
C LEU A 76 -17.14 -2.68 -2.19
N LEU A 77 -17.45 -3.86 -2.71
CA LEU A 77 -18.32 -3.97 -3.87
C LEU A 77 -19.68 -3.32 -3.59
N GLY A 78 -20.04 -2.35 -4.41
CA GLY A 78 -21.32 -1.62 -4.29
C GLY A 78 -21.40 -0.61 -3.14
N GLU A 79 -20.32 -0.36 -2.39
CA GLU A 79 -20.31 0.52 -1.21
C GLU A 79 -20.87 1.93 -1.53
N HIS A 80 -20.53 2.47 -2.69
CA HIS A 80 -20.97 3.81 -3.12
C HIS A 80 -22.10 3.79 -4.15
N SER A 81 -22.71 2.62 -4.44
CA SER A 81 -23.75 2.53 -5.47
C SER A 81 -24.92 3.46 -5.22
N ALA A 82 -25.42 3.52 -3.98
CA ALA A 82 -26.54 4.38 -3.63
C ALA A 82 -26.17 5.88 -3.78
N GLU A 83 -25.02 6.28 -3.26
CA GLU A 83 -24.50 7.64 -3.36
C GLU A 83 -24.41 8.09 -4.82
N VAL A 84 -23.79 7.26 -5.68
CA VAL A 84 -23.64 7.59 -7.11
C VAL A 84 -24.99 7.68 -7.81
N LEU A 85 -25.94 6.78 -7.53
CA LEU A 85 -27.26 6.80 -8.12
C LEU A 85 -28.08 8.02 -7.68
N THR A 86 -27.97 8.41 -6.42
CA THR A 86 -28.60 9.63 -5.93
C THR A 86 -27.96 10.89 -6.51
N ASP A 87 -26.63 11.00 -6.44
CA ASP A 87 -25.93 12.24 -6.81
C ASP A 87 -25.89 12.51 -8.32
N TRP A 88 -25.82 11.47 -9.13
CA TRP A 88 -25.64 11.62 -10.58
C TRP A 88 -26.92 11.41 -11.38
N LEU A 89 -27.85 10.59 -10.87
CA LEU A 89 -29.11 10.26 -11.55
C LEU A 89 -30.35 10.77 -10.82
N GLU A 90 -30.15 11.45 -9.66
CA GLU A 90 -31.23 12.02 -8.83
C GLU A 90 -32.29 10.97 -8.43
N MET A 91 -31.86 9.71 -8.30
CA MET A 91 -32.76 8.62 -7.92
C MET A 91 -33.17 8.72 -6.46
N SER A 92 -34.42 8.40 -6.17
CA SER A 92 -34.96 8.35 -4.81
C SER A 92 -34.50 7.09 -4.08
N ASP A 93 -34.54 7.14 -2.74
CA ASP A 93 -34.22 5.97 -1.89
C ASP A 93 -35.14 4.77 -2.17
N GLU A 94 -36.41 5.02 -2.53
CA GLU A 94 -37.37 3.97 -2.90
C GLU A 94 -36.98 3.26 -4.21
N GLU A 95 -36.54 3.99 -5.22
CA GLU A 95 -36.06 3.40 -6.48
C GLU A 95 -34.78 2.61 -6.29
N ILE A 96 -33.86 3.09 -5.46
CA ILE A 96 -32.61 2.39 -5.11
C ILE A 96 -32.91 1.12 -4.33
N ALA A 97 -33.85 1.18 -3.35
CA ALA A 97 -34.27 0.01 -2.59
C ALA A 97 -34.91 -1.05 -3.52
N PHE A 98 -35.74 -0.64 -4.45
CA PHE A 98 -36.34 -1.53 -5.45
C PHE A 98 -35.28 -2.22 -6.31
N MET A 99 -34.25 -1.48 -6.77
CA MET A 99 -33.16 -2.06 -7.55
C MET A 99 -32.33 -3.09 -6.76
N ARG A 100 -32.18 -2.87 -5.44
CA ARG A 100 -31.53 -3.86 -4.55
C ARG A 100 -32.37 -5.14 -4.39
N ASP A 101 -33.68 -4.99 -4.21
CA ASP A 101 -34.60 -6.12 -4.07
C ASP A 101 -34.66 -6.97 -5.35
N GLU A 102 -34.56 -6.32 -6.51
CA GLU A 102 -34.48 -6.99 -7.82
C GLU A 102 -33.09 -7.58 -8.11
N GLY A 103 -32.08 -7.31 -7.29
CA GLY A 103 -30.69 -7.77 -7.49
C GLY A 103 -29.98 -7.10 -8.66
N THR A 104 -30.40 -5.90 -9.04
CA THR A 104 -29.77 -5.11 -10.10
C THR A 104 -28.50 -4.40 -9.61
N ILE A 105 -28.47 -4.05 -8.32
CA ILE A 105 -27.32 -3.44 -7.63
C ILE A 105 -27.02 -4.14 -6.31
#